data_8c2f5a3ca91e0f6a3e91a5ecbf67818a
#
_entry.id   8c2f5a3ca91e0f6a3e91a5ecbf67818a
#
_cell.length_a   1.000
_cell.length_b   1.000
_cell.length_c   1.000
_cell.angle_alpha   90.00
_cell.angle_beta   90.00
_cell.angle_gamma   90.00
#
_symmetry.space_group_name_H-M   'P 1'
#
loop_
_entity.id
_entity.type
_entity.pdbx_description
1 polymer ?
#
loop_
_entity_poly.entity_id
_entity_poly.type
_entity_poly.pdbx_seq_one_letter_code
_entity_poly.pdbx_strand_id
1 'polypeptide(L)'
;MKRLSEVCKMLGITRKTLQQYNDIGLLKPTAKTEGGYWLYDEDSIRILMTIQVFVEAGYKRAEIKPLLTGKQGELPGILTDTIEKLKAKRVRIDGMINYFQMLVNIADLPPEAFKTFCRVDLNRAFEQKNFKSFFEGTLDIASGKDGEVVQASVAFWLRLSAVGALISKGADSEIVQDNIKMAYESYINCILQGLSDDERTEFDTFPIANRMEIFKECVLGLLSEQEVIENLTAQCGKESVPSIKNAVLTFCEAQSSKKED
;
A
#
# COMPACT_ATOMS: atom_id res chain seq x y z
N MET A 1 2.53 38.20 -24.63
CA MET A 1 1.93 38.37 -23.29
C MET A 1 0.56 37.74 -23.25
N LYS A 2 0.20 37.05 -22.15
CA LYS A 2 -1.13 36.42 -21.94
C LYS A 2 -1.90 37.16 -20.87
N ARG A 3 -3.22 37.19 -21.01
CA ARG A 3 -4.10 37.76 -19.98
C ARG A 3 -4.20 36.85 -18.76
N LEU A 4 -4.46 37.42 -17.59
CA LEU A 4 -4.64 36.68 -16.33
C LEU A 4 -5.59 35.47 -16.47
N SER A 5 -6.72 35.64 -17.19
CA SER A 5 -7.69 34.55 -17.41
C SER A 5 -7.11 33.38 -18.22
N GLU A 6 -6.27 33.67 -19.22
CA GLU A 6 -5.61 32.66 -20.04
C GLU A 6 -4.57 31.90 -19.24
N VAL A 7 -3.78 32.63 -18.44
CA VAL A 7 -2.80 32.02 -17.52
C VAL A 7 -3.48 31.12 -16.48
N CYS A 8 -4.58 31.58 -15.89
CA CYS A 8 -5.36 30.77 -14.95
C CYS A 8 -5.87 29.47 -15.58
N LYS A 9 -6.42 29.56 -16.80
CA LYS A 9 -6.93 28.39 -17.53
C LYS A 9 -5.80 27.41 -17.91
N MET A 10 -4.66 27.95 -18.37
CA MET A 10 -3.51 27.18 -18.82
C MET A 10 -2.86 26.38 -17.67
N LEU A 11 -2.78 26.98 -16.48
CA LEU A 11 -2.06 26.41 -15.34
C LEU A 11 -2.98 25.80 -14.26
N GLY A 12 -4.30 25.80 -14.49
CA GLY A 12 -5.25 25.24 -13.53
C GLY A 12 -5.33 26.00 -12.20
N ILE A 13 -4.95 27.28 -12.15
CA ILE A 13 -4.95 28.11 -10.94
C ILE A 13 -6.05 29.15 -10.94
N THR A 14 -6.42 29.60 -9.74
CA THR A 14 -7.48 30.60 -9.60
C THR A 14 -6.93 32.03 -9.71
N ARG A 15 -7.82 32.96 -10.09
CA ARG A 15 -7.52 34.40 -10.02
C ARG A 15 -7.06 34.83 -8.62
N LYS A 16 -7.71 34.28 -7.59
CA LYS A 16 -7.36 34.55 -6.20
C LYS A 16 -5.92 34.12 -5.86
N THR A 17 -5.48 32.99 -6.42
CA THR A 17 -4.09 32.51 -6.25
C THR A 17 -3.10 33.49 -6.85
N LEU A 18 -3.33 33.97 -8.08
CA LEU A 18 -2.43 34.98 -8.72
C LEU A 18 -2.45 36.31 -7.97
N GLN A 19 -3.64 36.73 -7.47
CA GLN A 19 -3.74 37.91 -6.61
C GLN A 19 -2.87 37.78 -5.37
N GLN A 20 -2.97 36.63 -4.65
CA GLN A 20 -2.15 36.37 -3.49
C GLN A 20 -0.64 36.38 -3.80
N TYR A 21 -0.23 35.84 -4.95
CA TYR A 21 1.17 35.86 -5.36
C TYR A 21 1.67 37.29 -5.60
N ASN A 22 0.83 38.14 -6.19
CA ASN A 22 1.14 39.56 -6.35
C ASN A 22 1.24 40.26 -4.97
N ASP A 23 0.28 40.03 -4.08
CA ASP A 23 0.17 40.70 -2.78
C ASP A 23 1.37 40.40 -1.88
N ILE A 24 1.85 39.16 -1.88
CA ILE A 24 3.06 38.77 -1.13
C ILE A 24 4.37 39.03 -1.90
N GLY A 25 4.26 39.58 -3.11
CA GLY A 25 5.39 39.88 -4.00
C GLY A 25 6.17 38.65 -4.45
N LEU A 26 5.51 37.53 -4.58
CA LEU A 26 6.07 36.26 -5.10
C LEU A 26 6.14 36.31 -6.63
N LEU A 27 5.10 36.79 -7.28
CA LEU A 27 5.05 37.05 -8.71
C LEU A 27 4.16 38.26 -9.00
N LYS A 28 4.68 39.25 -9.70
CA LYS A 28 3.91 40.43 -10.16
C LYS A 28 3.53 40.26 -11.63
N PRO A 29 2.43 40.86 -12.08
CA PRO A 29 2.15 40.95 -13.53
C PRO A 29 3.25 41.75 -14.22
N THR A 30 3.59 41.31 -15.44
CA THR A 30 4.63 41.97 -16.26
C THR A 30 4.13 43.37 -16.76
N ALA A 31 2.87 43.46 -17.09
CA ALA A 31 2.23 44.69 -17.55
C ALA A 31 0.75 44.73 -17.21
N LYS A 32 0.12 45.90 -17.46
CA LYS A 32 -1.33 46.04 -17.42
C LYS A 32 -1.79 46.63 -18.75
N THR A 33 -2.97 46.23 -19.20
CA THR A 33 -3.64 46.90 -20.34
C THR A 33 -4.13 48.31 -19.96
N GLU A 34 -4.53 49.13 -20.91
CA GLU A 34 -5.18 50.44 -20.68
C GLU A 34 -6.40 50.28 -19.74
N GLY A 35 -7.16 49.19 -19.85
CA GLY A 35 -8.27 48.84 -18.98
C GLY A 35 -7.89 48.23 -17.65
N GLY A 36 -6.59 48.22 -17.25
CA GLY A 36 -6.14 47.75 -15.96
C GLY A 36 -5.99 46.21 -15.82
N TYR A 37 -6.22 45.42 -16.87
CA TYR A 37 -6.13 43.96 -16.81
C TYR A 37 -4.65 43.50 -16.79
N TRP A 38 -4.35 42.52 -15.94
CA TRP A 38 -2.99 41.98 -15.76
C TRP A 38 -2.57 41.15 -16.96
N LEU A 39 -1.32 41.37 -17.38
CA LEU A 39 -0.64 40.64 -18.44
C LEU A 39 0.61 40.02 -17.92
N TYR A 40 0.90 38.82 -18.41
CA TYR A 40 2.09 38.02 -18.09
C TYR A 40 2.84 37.65 -19.36
N ASP A 41 4.16 37.83 -19.36
CA ASP A 41 5.05 37.36 -20.43
C ASP A 41 5.42 35.88 -20.21
N GLU A 42 6.22 35.33 -21.12
CA GLU A 42 6.65 33.94 -21.05
C GLU A 42 7.56 33.67 -19.86
N ASP A 43 8.39 34.60 -19.45
CA ASP A 43 9.30 34.46 -18.33
C ASP A 43 8.51 34.40 -17.00
N SER A 44 7.54 35.28 -16.83
CA SER A 44 6.62 35.26 -15.71
C SER A 44 5.81 33.96 -15.64
N ILE A 45 5.44 33.40 -16.80
CA ILE A 45 4.72 32.12 -16.86
C ILE A 45 5.66 30.97 -16.45
N ARG A 46 6.91 30.96 -16.88
CA ARG A 46 7.93 29.96 -16.43
C ARG A 46 8.16 30.02 -14.93
N ILE A 47 8.31 31.22 -14.38
CA ILE A 47 8.43 31.42 -12.93
C ILE A 47 7.19 30.88 -12.21
N LEU A 48 6.01 31.13 -12.75
CA LEU A 48 4.73 30.66 -12.17
C LEU A 48 4.64 29.13 -12.17
N MET A 49 5.06 28.47 -13.25
CA MET A 49 5.17 27.00 -13.30
C MET A 49 6.12 26.46 -12.21
N THR A 50 7.28 27.10 -12.05
CA THR A 50 8.25 26.75 -11.00
C THR A 50 7.65 26.91 -9.61
N ILE A 51 6.93 28.02 -9.36
CA ILE A 51 6.20 28.23 -8.08
C ILE A 51 5.21 27.11 -7.82
N GLN A 52 4.45 26.67 -8.83
CA GLN A 52 3.50 25.55 -8.65
C GLN A 52 4.20 24.25 -8.28
N VAL A 53 5.29 23.91 -8.93
CA VAL A 53 6.09 22.71 -8.57
C VAL A 53 6.54 22.75 -7.11
N PHE A 54 7.02 23.89 -6.62
CA PHE A 54 7.39 24.03 -5.20
C PHE A 54 6.17 23.91 -4.27
N VAL A 55 5.03 24.49 -4.63
CA VAL A 55 3.79 24.37 -3.83
C VAL A 55 3.34 22.90 -3.75
N GLU A 56 3.36 22.17 -4.85
CA GLU A 56 3.03 20.74 -4.87
C GLU A 56 4.04 19.89 -4.11
N ALA A 57 5.32 20.28 -4.13
CA ALA A 57 6.36 19.66 -3.30
C ALA A 57 6.16 19.91 -1.80
N GLY A 58 5.23 20.82 -1.42
CA GLY A 58 4.86 21.08 -0.03
C GLY A 58 5.46 22.36 0.56
N TYR A 59 6.13 23.18 -0.23
CA TYR A 59 6.63 24.47 0.24
C TYR A 59 5.52 25.48 0.52
N LYS A 60 5.67 26.22 1.63
CA LYS A 60 4.80 27.36 1.88
C LYS A 60 5.19 28.52 0.96
N ARG A 61 4.20 29.30 0.52
CA ARG A 61 4.42 30.41 -0.41
C ARG A 61 5.49 31.41 0.03
N ALA A 62 5.61 31.65 1.34
CA ALA A 62 6.65 32.51 1.89
C ALA A 62 8.06 31.95 1.75
N GLU A 63 8.21 30.63 1.70
CA GLU A 63 9.47 29.93 1.57
C GLU A 63 9.98 29.90 0.13
N ILE A 64 9.07 30.03 -0.85
CA ILE A 64 9.40 29.95 -2.28
C ILE A 64 10.12 31.24 -2.77
N LYS A 65 9.74 32.41 -2.25
CA LYS A 65 10.33 33.68 -2.70
C LYS A 65 11.84 33.75 -2.51
N PRO A 66 12.43 33.38 -1.36
CA PRO A 66 13.87 33.28 -1.19
C PRO A 66 14.53 32.29 -2.15
N LEU A 67 13.87 31.17 -2.48
CA LEU A 67 14.39 30.16 -3.40
C LEU A 67 14.51 30.66 -4.84
N LEU A 68 13.55 31.50 -5.27
CA LEU A 68 13.59 32.11 -6.61
C LEU A 68 14.59 33.26 -6.74
N THR A 69 14.96 33.90 -5.63
CA THR A 69 15.81 35.09 -5.60
C THR A 69 17.13 34.87 -4.88
N GLY A 70 17.31 33.70 -4.26
CA GLY A 70 18.44 33.37 -3.40
C GLY A 70 19.76 33.21 -4.13
N LYS A 71 20.86 33.23 -3.37
CA LYS A 71 22.20 33.02 -3.88
C LYS A 71 22.36 31.63 -4.50
N GLN A 72 22.91 31.55 -5.71
CA GLN A 72 23.04 30.29 -6.46
C GLN A 72 23.74 29.14 -5.71
N GLY A 73 24.49 29.42 -4.65
CA GLY A 73 25.24 28.40 -3.90
C GLY A 73 24.41 27.51 -2.97
N GLU A 74 23.24 27.99 -2.49
CA GLU A 74 22.39 27.24 -1.54
C GLU A 74 21.30 26.41 -2.23
N LEU A 75 20.93 26.79 -3.44
CA LEU A 75 19.85 26.17 -4.19
C LEU A 75 20.05 24.66 -4.46
N PRO A 76 21.25 24.17 -4.85
CA PRO A 76 21.45 22.73 -5.08
C PRO A 76 21.17 21.87 -3.85
N GLY A 77 21.59 22.31 -2.65
CA GLY A 77 21.32 21.59 -1.40
C GLY A 77 19.83 21.50 -1.10
N ILE A 78 19.12 22.62 -1.24
CA ILE A 78 17.67 22.69 -1.02
C ILE A 78 16.92 21.77 -1.99
N LEU A 79 17.32 21.74 -3.27
CA LEU A 79 16.71 20.87 -4.26
C LEU A 79 16.99 19.40 -3.98
N THR A 80 18.20 19.06 -3.54
CA THR A 80 18.56 17.69 -3.12
C THR A 80 17.70 17.23 -1.94
N ASP A 81 17.57 18.05 -0.91
CA ASP A 81 16.70 17.75 0.24
C ASP A 81 15.23 17.56 -0.19
N THR A 82 14.79 18.36 -1.16
CA THR A 82 13.44 18.25 -1.70
C THR A 82 13.25 16.92 -2.44
N ILE A 83 14.21 16.51 -3.23
CA ILE A 83 14.19 15.22 -3.94
C ILE A 83 14.08 14.07 -2.93
N GLU A 84 14.86 14.08 -1.85
CA GLU A 84 14.81 13.02 -0.84
C GLU A 84 13.44 13.01 -0.10
N LYS A 85 12.90 14.17 0.23
CA LYS A 85 11.54 14.28 0.82
C LYS A 85 10.46 13.75 -0.13
N LEU A 86 10.58 14.02 -1.43
CA LEU A 86 9.64 13.51 -2.43
C LEU A 86 9.78 12.00 -2.64
N LYS A 87 11.00 11.47 -2.60
CA LYS A 87 11.24 10.01 -2.62
C LYS A 87 10.60 9.33 -1.41
N ALA A 88 10.79 9.87 -0.21
CA ALA A 88 10.15 9.35 1.00
C ALA A 88 8.62 9.42 0.91
N LYS A 89 8.05 10.52 0.37
CA LYS A 89 6.63 10.66 0.15
C LYS A 89 6.09 9.63 -0.87
N ARG A 90 6.86 9.35 -1.94
CA ARG A 90 6.51 8.31 -2.93
C ARG A 90 6.44 6.93 -2.28
N VAL A 91 7.47 6.55 -1.53
CA VAL A 91 7.49 5.27 -0.79
C VAL A 91 6.25 5.13 0.09
N ARG A 92 5.87 6.20 0.80
CA ARG A 92 4.67 6.20 1.63
C ARG A 92 3.37 6.05 0.82
N ILE A 93 3.28 6.70 -0.35
CA ILE A 93 2.13 6.58 -1.25
C ILE A 93 2.05 5.15 -1.80
N ASP A 94 3.16 4.58 -2.23
CA ASP A 94 3.24 3.21 -2.71
C ASP A 94 2.79 2.22 -1.61
N GLY A 95 3.24 2.43 -0.37
CA GLY A 95 2.77 1.65 0.78
C GLY A 95 1.25 1.76 1.01
N MET A 96 0.65 2.95 0.88
CA MET A 96 -0.80 3.12 0.97
C MET A 96 -1.55 2.39 -0.15
N ILE A 97 -1.05 2.46 -1.38
CA ILE A 97 -1.62 1.74 -2.52
C ILE A 97 -1.61 0.24 -2.23
N ASN A 98 -0.47 -0.30 -1.82
CA ASN A 98 -0.31 -1.71 -1.49
C ASN A 98 -1.25 -2.15 -0.35
N TYR A 99 -1.39 -1.31 0.68
CA TYR A 99 -2.33 -1.56 1.78
C TYR A 99 -3.78 -1.65 1.29
N PHE A 100 -4.23 -0.73 0.44
CA PHE A 100 -5.59 -0.78 -0.11
C PHE A 100 -5.79 -1.95 -1.07
N GLN A 101 -4.79 -2.33 -1.86
CA GLN A 101 -4.84 -3.53 -2.69
C GLN A 101 -4.98 -4.80 -1.83
N MET A 102 -4.26 -4.88 -0.72
CA MET A 102 -4.42 -5.95 0.26
C MET A 102 -5.87 -6.00 0.79
N LEU A 103 -6.46 -4.85 1.17
CA LEU A 103 -7.85 -4.81 1.62
C LEU A 103 -8.84 -5.27 0.54
N VAL A 104 -8.60 -4.95 -0.72
CA VAL A 104 -9.41 -5.46 -1.86
C VAL A 104 -9.32 -6.98 -1.94
N ASN A 105 -8.12 -7.55 -1.79
CA ASN A 105 -7.90 -9.00 -1.84
C ASN A 105 -8.59 -9.79 -0.70
N ILE A 106 -8.98 -9.11 0.37
CA ILE A 106 -9.69 -9.71 1.52
C ILE A 106 -11.11 -9.15 1.69
N ALA A 107 -11.61 -8.37 0.74
CA ALA A 107 -12.93 -7.73 0.84
C ALA A 107 -14.09 -8.73 0.84
N ASP A 108 -13.87 -9.94 0.33
CA ASP A 108 -14.79 -11.07 0.33
C ASP A 108 -14.76 -11.92 1.61
N LEU A 109 -13.85 -11.59 2.57
CA LEU A 109 -13.83 -12.29 3.86
C LEU A 109 -15.17 -12.13 4.60
N PRO A 110 -15.63 -13.19 5.27
CA PRO A 110 -16.80 -13.11 6.12
C PRO A 110 -16.66 -11.99 7.16
N PRO A 111 -17.77 -11.33 7.54
CA PRO A 111 -17.73 -10.20 8.48
C PRO A 111 -17.04 -10.53 9.81
N GLU A 112 -17.14 -11.78 10.27
CA GLU A 112 -16.49 -12.25 11.49
C GLU A 112 -14.95 -12.28 11.36
N ALA A 113 -14.47 -12.76 10.22
CA ALA A 113 -13.03 -12.81 9.92
C ALA A 113 -12.47 -11.41 9.71
N PHE A 114 -13.19 -10.55 8.99
CA PHE A 114 -12.80 -9.14 8.80
C PHE A 114 -12.75 -8.37 10.12
N LYS A 115 -13.75 -8.57 11.01
CA LYS A 115 -13.72 -7.98 12.36
C LYS A 115 -12.54 -8.45 13.19
N THR A 116 -12.16 -9.73 13.08
CA THR A 116 -10.99 -10.28 13.77
C THR A 116 -9.72 -9.62 13.29
N PHE A 117 -9.56 -9.45 11.98
CA PHE A 117 -8.43 -8.70 11.39
C PHE A 117 -8.35 -7.26 11.92
N CYS A 118 -9.44 -6.49 11.83
CA CYS A 118 -9.47 -5.11 12.31
C CYS A 118 -9.19 -5.01 13.83
N ARG A 119 -9.67 -5.98 14.61
CA ARG A 119 -9.46 -6.01 16.06
C ARG A 119 -8.00 -6.24 16.45
N VAL A 120 -7.30 -7.10 15.70
CA VAL A 120 -5.88 -7.37 15.93
C VAL A 120 -5.04 -6.12 15.68
N ASP A 121 -5.26 -5.46 14.55
CA ASP A 121 -4.54 -4.24 14.21
C ASP A 121 -4.79 -3.12 15.22
N LEU A 122 -6.03 -2.99 15.70
CA LEU A 122 -6.36 -2.03 16.75
C LEU A 122 -5.64 -2.34 18.06
N ASN A 123 -5.61 -3.60 18.51
CA ASN A 123 -4.91 -3.99 19.73
C ASN A 123 -3.41 -3.65 19.63
N ARG A 124 -2.77 -3.99 18.51
CA ARG A 124 -1.36 -3.66 18.24
C ARG A 124 -1.11 -2.17 18.21
N ALA A 125 -2.02 -1.39 17.62
CA ALA A 125 -1.96 0.08 17.62
C ALA A 125 -2.03 0.67 19.04
N PHE A 126 -2.88 0.09 19.91
CA PHE A 126 -2.98 0.49 21.32
C PHE A 126 -1.72 0.14 22.12
N GLU A 127 -1.15 -1.04 21.91
CA GLU A 127 0.09 -1.47 22.57
C GLU A 127 1.27 -0.57 22.21
N GLN A 128 1.38 -0.13 20.96
CA GLN A 128 2.41 0.79 20.50
C GLN A 128 2.22 2.24 21.01
N LYS A 129 1.14 2.53 21.74
CA LYS A 129 0.81 3.86 22.31
C LYS A 129 0.81 5.02 21.30
N ASN A 130 0.95 4.75 20.02
CA ASN A 130 1.02 5.75 18.97
C ASN A 130 0.51 5.16 17.64
N PHE A 131 -0.75 5.45 17.33
CA PHE A 131 -1.40 5.01 16.10
C PHE A 131 -0.64 5.45 14.84
N LYS A 132 -0.03 6.64 14.86
CA LYS A 132 0.76 7.13 13.74
C LYS A 132 1.97 6.25 13.48
N SER A 133 2.70 5.87 14.53
CA SER A 133 3.87 4.98 14.41
C SER A 133 3.49 3.58 13.94
N PHE A 134 2.37 3.04 14.43
CA PHE A 134 1.81 1.78 13.95
C PHE A 134 1.48 1.85 12.45
N PHE A 135 0.78 2.89 12.03
CA PHE A 135 0.37 3.07 10.63
C PHE A 135 1.59 3.24 9.70
N GLU A 136 2.57 4.04 10.11
CA GLU A 136 3.83 4.23 9.36
C GLU A 136 4.61 2.91 9.24
N GLY A 137 4.74 2.14 10.32
CA GLY A 137 5.40 0.83 10.30
C GLY A 137 4.69 -0.18 9.39
N THR A 138 3.36 -0.19 9.36
CA THR A 138 2.59 -1.05 8.46
C THR A 138 2.78 -0.65 7.00
N LEU A 139 2.83 0.64 6.70
CA LEU A 139 3.11 1.14 5.35
C LEU A 139 4.55 0.87 4.91
N ASP A 140 5.52 0.96 5.82
CA ASP A 140 6.94 0.67 5.53
C ASP A 140 7.12 -0.80 5.13
N ILE A 141 6.46 -1.73 5.82
CA ILE A 141 6.46 -3.15 5.46
C ILE A 141 5.87 -3.35 4.05
N ALA A 142 4.74 -2.71 3.75
CA ALA A 142 4.06 -2.84 2.46
C ALA A 142 4.78 -2.16 1.29
N SER A 143 5.69 -1.22 1.56
CA SER A 143 6.42 -0.44 0.54
C SER A 143 7.81 -0.96 0.19
N GLY A 144 8.25 -2.08 0.78
CA GLY A 144 9.54 -2.70 0.49
C GLY A 144 9.72 -3.09 -0.98
N LYS A 145 10.96 -3.39 -1.41
CA LYS A 145 11.27 -3.81 -2.78
C LYS A 145 10.49 -5.06 -3.22
N ASP A 146 10.07 -5.87 -2.25
CA ASP A 146 9.31 -7.11 -2.43
C ASP A 146 7.82 -6.92 -2.07
N GLY A 147 7.26 -5.75 -2.35
CA GLY A 147 5.89 -5.37 -1.97
C GLY A 147 4.82 -6.39 -2.40
N GLU A 148 4.96 -7.00 -3.57
CA GLU A 148 4.03 -8.04 -4.07
C GLU A 148 4.16 -9.35 -3.27
N VAL A 149 5.37 -9.76 -2.91
CA VAL A 149 5.63 -10.92 -2.04
C VAL A 149 5.03 -10.68 -0.66
N VAL A 150 5.23 -9.49 -0.10
CA VAL A 150 4.64 -9.10 1.19
C VAL A 150 3.12 -9.14 1.13
N GLN A 151 2.50 -8.62 0.05
CA GLN A 151 1.05 -8.67 -0.14
C GLN A 151 0.52 -10.10 -0.17
N ALA A 152 1.16 -10.97 -0.94
CA ALA A 152 0.79 -12.39 -1.04
C ALA A 152 0.93 -13.10 0.32
N SER A 153 2.00 -12.83 1.06
CA SER A 153 2.23 -13.37 2.39
C SER A 153 1.18 -12.90 3.39
N VAL A 154 0.84 -11.60 3.37
CA VAL A 154 -0.21 -11.05 4.24
C VAL A 154 -1.57 -11.64 3.89
N ALA A 155 -1.92 -11.76 2.60
CA ALA A 155 -3.16 -12.37 2.15
C ALA A 155 -3.26 -13.83 2.63
N PHE A 156 -2.19 -14.60 2.52
CA PHE A 156 -2.09 -15.96 3.04
C PHE A 156 -2.42 -16.03 4.55
N TRP A 157 -1.75 -15.20 5.36
CA TRP A 157 -1.97 -15.16 6.81
C TRP A 157 -3.38 -14.75 7.20
N LEU A 158 -3.96 -13.78 6.48
CA LEU A 158 -5.32 -13.32 6.72
C LEU A 158 -6.35 -14.42 6.44
N ARG A 159 -6.15 -15.21 5.37
CA ARG A 159 -7.01 -16.35 5.06
C ARG A 159 -6.91 -17.45 6.10
N LEU A 160 -5.73 -17.79 6.59
CA LEU A 160 -5.56 -18.75 7.68
C LEU A 160 -6.20 -18.24 8.99
N SER A 161 -6.02 -16.96 9.33
CA SER A 161 -6.66 -16.34 10.50
C SER A 161 -8.19 -16.34 10.36
N ALA A 162 -8.72 -16.12 9.15
CA ALA A 162 -10.15 -16.21 8.88
C ALA A 162 -10.72 -17.62 9.17
N VAL A 163 -9.99 -18.67 8.79
CA VAL A 163 -10.33 -20.06 9.13
C VAL A 163 -10.40 -20.23 10.65
N GLY A 164 -9.41 -19.70 11.38
CA GLY A 164 -9.41 -19.70 12.85
C GLY A 164 -10.65 -19.00 13.46
N ALA A 165 -11.11 -17.91 12.86
CA ALA A 165 -12.30 -17.17 13.29
C ALA A 165 -13.63 -17.89 12.94
N LEU A 166 -13.60 -18.80 11.96
CA LEU A 166 -14.76 -19.53 11.45
C LEU A 166 -14.90 -20.94 12.06
N ILE A 167 -14.23 -21.22 13.16
CA ILE A 167 -14.20 -22.54 13.83
C ILE A 167 -15.61 -23.17 13.99
N SER A 168 -16.60 -22.36 14.34
CA SER A 168 -17.98 -22.81 14.57
C SER A 168 -18.68 -23.35 13.32
N LYS A 169 -18.13 -23.12 12.13
CA LYS A 169 -18.70 -23.56 10.85
C LYS A 169 -18.32 -25.00 10.47
N GLY A 170 -17.29 -25.55 11.11
CA GLY A 170 -16.72 -26.87 10.78
C GLY A 170 -15.63 -26.79 9.70
N ALA A 171 -14.66 -27.69 9.79
CA ALA A 171 -13.49 -27.73 8.90
C ALA A 171 -13.85 -28.03 7.43
N ASP A 172 -14.92 -28.79 7.22
CA ASP A 172 -15.44 -29.24 5.92
C ASP A 172 -16.46 -28.29 5.29
N SER A 173 -16.85 -27.22 5.99
CA SER A 173 -17.81 -26.25 5.43
C SER A 173 -17.24 -25.52 4.24
N GLU A 174 -18.08 -25.22 3.25
CA GLU A 174 -17.72 -24.53 2.01
C GLU A 174 -16.93 -23.22 2.29
N ILE A 175 -17.42 -22.40 3.21
CA ILE A 175 -16.80 -21.12 3.58
C ILE A 175 -15.40 -21.30 4.16
N VAL A 176 -15.14 -22.35 4.93
CA VAL A 176 -13.82 -22.67 5.48
C VAL A 176 -12.90 -23.18 4.38
N GLN A 177 -13.42 -24.10 3.55
CA GLN A 177 -12.64 -24.68 2.45
C GLN A 177 -12.29 -23.65 1.37
N ASP A 178 -13.16 -22.70 1.06
CA ASP A 178 -12.88 -21.58 0.17
C ASP A 178 -11.77 -20.68 0.72
N ASN A 179 -11.74 -20.40 2.02
CA ASN A 179 -10.66 -19.63 2.63
C ASN A 179 -9.33 -20.40 2.62
N ILE A 180 -9.31 -21.71 2.79
CA ILE A 180 -8.09 -22.54 2.63
C ILE A 180 -7.63 -22.53 1.17
N LYS A 181 -8.55 -22.65 0.20
CA LYS A 181 -8.23 -22.55 -1.22
C LYS A 181 -7.57 -21.21 -1.55
N MET A 182 -8.13 -20.10 -1.10
CA MET A 182 -7.57 -18.77 -1.31
C MET A 182 -6.22 -18.58 -0.59
N ALA A 183 -6.04 -19.20 0.59
CA ALA A 183 -4.75 -19.24 1.26
C ALA A 183 -3.71 -19.99 0.42
N TYR A 184 -4.08 -21.13 -0.16
CA TYR A 184 -3.24 -21.88 -1.08
C TYR A 184 -2.87 -21.06 -2.33
N GLU A 185 -3.82 -20.40 -2.97
CA GLU A 185 -3.57 -19.53 -4.13
C GLU A 185 -2.62 -18.38 -3.78
N SER A 186 -2.80 -17.76 -2.59
CA SER A 186 -1.90 -16.70 -2.10
C SER A 186 -0.49 -17.24 -1.82
N TYR A 187 -0.38 -18.45 -1.28
CA TYR A 187 0.89 -19.13 -1.04
C TYR A 187 1.64 -19.42 -2.35
N ILE A 188 0.95 -19.98 -3.35
CA ILE A 188 1.53 -20.22 -4.68
C ILE A 188 1.99 -18.91 -5.31
N ASN A 189 1.18 -17.86 -5.20
CA ASN A 189 1.53 -16.54 -5.73
C ASN A 189 2.78 -15.98 -5.05
N CYS A 190 2.94 -16.17 -3.75
CA CYS A 190 4.14 -15.78 -3.00
C CYS A 190 5.39 -16.51 -3.55
N ILE A 191 5.30 -17.82 -3.81
CA ILE A 191 6.40 -18.60 -4.39
C ILE A 191 6.74 -18.06 -5.79
N LEU A 192 5.73 -17.91 -6.67
CA LEU A 192 5.92 -17.46 -8.05
C LEU A 192 6.57 -16.09 -8.16
N GLN A 193 6.31 -15.19 -7.21
CA GLN A 193 6.96 -13.87 -7.17
C GLN A 193 8.47 -13.95 -6.90
N GLY A 194 8.93 -14.98 -6.18
CA GLY A 194 10.33 -15.20 -5.89
C GLY A 194 11.13 -15.93 -6.99
N LEU A 195 10.45 -16.45 -8.02
CA LEU A 195 11.06 -17.26 -9.08
C LEU A 195 11.37 -16.44 -10.34
N SER A 196 12.45 -16.78 -11.02
CA SER A 196 12.75 -16.34 -12.40
C SER A 196 11.76 -16.94 -13.42
N ASP A 197 11.73 -16.42 -14.63
CA ASP A 197 10.80 -16.91 -15.67
C ASP A 197 11.02 -18.39 -16.03
N ASP A 198 12.28 -18.85 -16.03
CA ASP A 198 12.63 -20.25 -16.28
C ASP A 198 12.13 -21.14 -15.14
N GLU A 199 12.36 -20.75 -13.90
CA GLU A 199 11.91 -21.46 -12.69
C GLU A 199 10.38 -21.49 -12.58
N ARG A 200 9.68 -20.42 -13.00
CA ARG A 200 8.20 -20.40 -13.08
C ARG A 200 7.70 -21.46 -14.06
N THR A 201 8.33 -21.54 -15.24
CA THR A 201 7.97 -22.54 -16.24
C THR A 201 8.16 -23.95 -15.71
N GLU A 202 9.25 -24.22 -15.00
CA GLU A 202 9.49 -25.50 -14.34
C GLU A 202 8.45 -25.77 -13.24
N PHE A 203 8.14 -24.77 -12.39
CA PHE A 203 7.12 -24.89 -11.35
C PHE A 203 5.74 -25.19 -11.92
N ASP A 204 5.38 -24.64 -13.08
CA ASP A 204 4.09 -24.91 -13.74
C ASP A 204 3.95 -26.37 -14.21
N THR A 205 5.07 -27.06 -14.47
CA THR A 205 5.07 -28.50 -14.77
C THR A 205 4.99 -29.39 -13.53
N PHE A 206 5.17 -28.78 -12.34
CA PHE A 206 5.17 -29.54 -11.07
C PHE A 206 3.77 -30.10 -10.77
N PRO A 207 3.61 -31.40 -10.48
CA PRO A 207 2.32 -32.00 -10.19
C PRO A 207 1.57 -31.27 -9.09
N ILE A 208 0.26 -31.08 -9.25
CA ILE A 208 -0.57 -30.39 -8.23
C ILE A 208 -0.50 -31.13 -6.88
N ALA A 209 -0.42 -32.45 -6.89
CA ALA A 209 -0.28 -33.22 -5.65
C ALA A 209 0.98 -32.84 -4.86
N ASN A 210 2.10 -32.62 -5.56
CA ASN A 210 3.35 -32.20 -4.91
C ASN A 210 3.25 -30.76 -4.37
N ARG A 211 2.61 -29.84 -5.11
CA ARG A 211 2.35 -28.47 -4.64
C ARG A 211 1.46 -28.46 -3.40
N MET A 212 0.45 -29.35 -3.36
CA MET A 212 -0.43 -29.51 -2.19
C MET A 212 0.32 -30.06 -0.99
N GLU A 213 1.22 -31.02 -1.19
CA GLU A 213 2.03 -31.59 -0.11
C GLU A 213 2.97 -30.53 0.48
N ILE A 214 3.65 -29.76 -0.38
CA ILE A 214 4.52 -28.65 0.05
C ILE A 214 3.72 -27.60 0.83
N PHE A 215 2.55 -27.22 0.34
CA PHE A 215 1.67 -26.30 1.04
C PHE A 215 1.27 -26.83 2.42
N LYS A 216 0.83 -28.08 2.49
CA LYS A 216 0.45 -28.77 3.72
C LYS A 216 1.59 -28.75 4.74
N GLU A 217 2.79 -29.20 4.35
CA GLU A 217 3.97 -29.25 5.21
C GLU A 217 4.34 -27.84 5.70
N CYS A 218 4.34 -26.86 4.81
CA CYS A 218 4.62 -25.46 5.16
C CYS A 218 3.65 -24.96 6.23
N VAL A 219 2.34 -25.09 6.00
CA VAL A 219 1.33 -24.61 6.95
C VAL A 219 1.40 -25.36 8.29
N LEU A 220 1.53 -26.67 8.27
CA LEU A 220 1.66 -27.46 9.50
C LEU A 220 2.93 -27.12 10.28
N GLY A 221 4.04 -26.84 9.59
CA GLY A 221 5.27 -26.34 10.18
C GLY A 221 5.06 -25.01 10.88
N LEU A 222 4.51 -24.02 10.17
CA LEU A 222 4.19 -22.69 10.71
C LEU A 222 3.26 -22.77 11.92
N LEU A 223 2.21 -23.59 11.85
CA LEU A 223 1.27 -23.81 12.95
C LEU A 223 1.86 -24.61 14.12
N SER A 224 3.12 -24.97 14.06
CA SER A 224 3.87 -25.64 15.15
C SER A 224 4.85 -24.68 15.84
N GLU A 225 5.05 -23.48 15.30
CA GLU A 225 5.89 -22.45 15.89
C GLU A 225 5.17 -21.77 17.07
N GLN A 226 5.88 -21.60 18.19
CA GLN A 226 5.31 -21.09 19.43
C GLN A 226 4.71 -19.68 19.25
N GLU A 227 5.40 -18.80 18.57
CA GLU A 227 4.94 -17.42 18.31
C GLU A 227 3.65 -17.39 17.48
N VAL A 228 3.55 -18.26 16.47
CA VAL A 228 2.34 -18.40 15.63
C VAL A 228 1.16 -18.91 16.43
N ILE A 229 1.40 -19.93 17.27
CA ILE A 229 0.39 -20.50 18.17
C ILE A 229 -0.14 -19.44 19.12
N GLU A 230 0.73 -18.68 19.76
CA GLU A 230 0.36 -17.61 20.70
C GLU A 230 -0.46 -16.53 20.01
N ASN A 231 -0.01 -16.06 18.84
CA ASN A 231 -0.71 -15.05 18.06
C ASN A 231 -2.11 -15.50 17.62
N LEU A 232 -2.22 -16.68 17.00
CA LEU A 232 -3.53 -17.21 16.56
C LEU A 232 -4.46 -17.50 17.75
N THR A 233 -3.92 -18.00 18.85
CA THR A 233 -4.71 -18.25 20.06
C THR A 233 -5.23 -16.95 20.67
N ALA A 234 -4.42 -15.89 20.70
CA ALA A 234 -4.82 -14.57 21.18
C ALA A 234 -5.91 -13.94 20.30
N GLN A 235 -5.83 -14.16 18.98
CA GLN A 235 -6.74 -13.58 17.99
C GLN A 235 -8.07 -14.33 17.88
N CYS A 236 -8.00 -15.64 17.77
CA CYS A 236 -9.13 -16.50 17.38
C CYS A 236 -9.54 -17.51 18.46
N GLY A 237 -8.82 -17.58 19.58
CA GLY A 237 -9.08 -18.50 20.67
C GLY A 237 -8.26 -19.79 20.60
N LYS A 238 -8.31 -20.58 21.69
CA LYS A 238 -7.43 -21.77 21.87
C LYS A 238 -7.65 -22.87 20.82
N GLU A 239 -8.85 -22.97 20.29
CA GLU A 239 -9.21 -23.99 19.29
C GLU A 239 -8.83 -23.61 17.86
N SER A 240 -8.26 -22.40 17.64
CA SER A 240 -7.93 -21.90 16.30
C SER A 240 -6.89 -22.76 15.60
N VAL A 241 -5.78 -23.07 16.27
CA VAL A 241 -4.68 -23.83 15.67
C VAL A 241 -5.10 -25.25 15.31
N PRO A 242 -5.72 -26.04 16.20
CA PRO A 242 -6.26 -27.35 15.83
C PRO A 242 -7.25 -27.30 14.67
N SER A 243 -8.14 -26.32 14.67
CA SER A 243 -9.16 -26.17 13.62
C SER A 243 -8.57 -25.81 12.27
N ILE A 244 -7.58 -24.91 12.21
CA ILE A 244 -6.86 -24.58 10.97
C ILE A 244 -6.13 -25.82 10.46
N LYS A 245 -5.42 -26.57 11.32
CA LYS A 245 -4.75 -27.81 10.93
C LYS A 245 -5.72 -28.81 10.31
N ASN A 246 -6.88 -29.02 10.94
CA ASN A 246 -7.91 -29.93 10.42
C ASN A 246 -8.45 -29.46 9.08
N ALA A 247 -8.76 -28.17 8.92
CA ALA A 247 -9.27 -27.61 7.68
C ALA A 247 -8.28 -27.77 6.52
N VAL A 248 -6.97 -27.54 6.76
CA VAL A 248 -5.90 -27.73 5.77
C VAL A 248 -5.78 -29.18 5.35
N LEU A 249 -5.82 -30.13 6.30
CA LEU A 249 -5.80 -31.55 5.99
C LEU A 249 -6.99 -31.96 5.15
N THR A 250 -8.21 -31.57 5.52
CA THR A 250 -9.45 -31.81 4.77
C THR A 250 -9.34 -31.27 3.34
N PHE A 251 -8.82 -30.04 3.16
CA PHE A 251 -8.62 -29.45 1.84
C PHE A 251 -7.67 -30.26 0.96
N CYS A 252 -6.50 -30.61 1.50
CA CYS A 252 -5.46 -31.34 0.76
C CYS A 252 -5.94 -32.76 0.36
N GLU A 253 -6.66 -33.47 1.24
CA GLU A 253 -7.25 -34.77 0.97
C GLU A 253 -8.30 -34.69 -0.15
N ALA A 254 -9.20 -33.70 -0.10
CA ALA A 254 -10.22 -33.49 -1.11
C ALA A 254 -9.65 -33.16 -2.49
N GLN A 255 -8.53 -32.44 -2.56
CA GLN A 255 -7.84 -32.13 -3.83
C GLN A 255 -7.06 -33.33 -4.38
N SER A 256 -6.51 -34.16 -3.50
CA SER A 256 -5.82 -35.39 -3.91
C SER A 256 -6.76 -36.44 -4.49
N SER A 257 -7.98 -36.53 -3.95
CA SER A 257 -9.01 -37.48 -4.39
C SER A 257 -9.66 -37.15 -5.74
N LYS A 258 -9.61 -35.89 -6.19
CA LYS A 258 -10.16 -35.43 -7.50
C LYS A 258 -9.32 -35.84 -8.71
N LYS A 259 -8.19 -36.52 -8.54
CA LYS A 259 -7.26 -36.90 -9.60
C LYS A 259 -7.33 -38.36 -10.06
N GLU A 260 -8.20 -39.15 -9.47
CA GLU A 260 -8.37 -40.57 -9.85
C GLU A 260 -9.56 -40.81 -10.83
N ASP A 261 -10.27 -39.73 -11.23
CA ASP A 261 -11.28 -39.75 -12.31
C ASP A 261 -10.77 -38.99 -13.57
#